data_97a54a677b41dd60700fa463cf0f7436
#
_entry.id   97a54a677b41dd60700fa463cf0f7436
#
_cell.length_a   1.000
_cell.length_b   1.000
_cell.length_c   1.000
_cell.angle_alpha   90.00
_cell.angle_beta   90.00
_cell.angle_gamma   90.00
#
_symmetry.space_group_name_H-M   'P 1'
#
loop_
_entity.id
_entity.type
_entity.pdbx_description
1 polymer ?
#
loop_
_entity_poly.entity_id
_entity_poly.type
_entity_poly.pdbx_seq_one_letter_code
_entity_poly.pdbx_strand_id
1 'polypeptide(L)'
;YLRAQGYDTLAVHGYYRKFWSRNTAYPYLGFNEFIAAEDFVNPHTRRGFISDAAMTQRIIEEYEARDGGAPLFIHAVTMQNHTTYDASRYAADELVKITEHPGLSTQTLSQLQDFATGVYEADAALGALVDYFRNVDEPTIIVFWGDHFNPVGKG
;
A
#
# COMPACT_ATOMS: atom_id res chain seq x y z
N TYR A 1 -7.71 13.53 17.58
CA TYR A 1 -9.11 13.17 17.84
C TYR A 1 -9.24 11.73 18.30
N LEU A 2 -8.81 10.72 17.51
CA LEU A 2 -8.98 9.29 17.80
C LEU A 2 -8.33 8.86 19.13
N ARG A 3 -7.13 9.34 19.42
CA ARG A 3 -6.47 9.10 20.72
C ARG A 3 -7.31 9.58 21.91
N ALA A 4 -7.96 10.72 21.78
CA ALA A 4 -8.87 11.22 22.81
C ALA A 4 -10.15 10.39 22.97
N GLN A 5 -10.43 9.50 22.01
CA GLN A 5 -11.48 8.50 22.07
C GLN A 5 -10.98 7.12 22.53
N GLY A 6 -9.72 7.02 22.95
CA GLY A 6 -9.13 5.79 23.46
C GLY A 6 -8.54 4.85 22.39
N TYR A 7 -8.39 5.31 21.15
CA TYR A 7 -7.74 4.53 20.09
C TYR A 7 -6.23 4.53 20.22
N ASP A 8 -5.62 3.39 20.00
CA ASP A 8 -4.24 3.31 19.55
C ASP A 8 -4.17 3.69 18.07
N THR A 9 -3.11 4.42 17.69
CA THR A 9 -3.01 5.00 16.36
C THR A 9 -1.65 4.73 15.75
N LEU A 10 -1.64 4.00 14.64
CA LEU A 10 -0.46 3.55 13.92
C LEU A 10 -0.45 4.11 12.50
N ALA A 11 0.66 4.70 12.08
CA ALA A 11 0.95 5.00 10.68
C ALA A 11 1.91 3.94 10.11
N VAL A 12 1.63 3.43 8.91
CA VAL A 12 2.50 2.47 8.19
C VAL A 12 2.79 3.02 6.80
N HIS A 13 4.06 3.08 6.41
CA HIS A 13 4.43 3.56 5.10
C HIS A 13 5.61 2.77 4.51
N GLY A 14 5.41 2.17 3.35
CA GLY A 14 6.37 1.33 2.66
C GLY A 14 7.56 2.08 2.04
N TYR A 15 7.94 3.26 2.55
CA TYR A 15 9.05 4.05 2.07
C TYR A 15 9.84 4.68 3.22
N TYR A 16 10.94 5.41 2.91
CA TYR A 16 11.87 5.94 3.91
C TYR A 16 11.19 6.85 4.95
N ARG A 17 11.53 6.65 6.21
CA ARG A 17 10.98 7.35 7.38
C ARG A 17 11.02 8.87 7.25
N LYS A 18 12.12 9.42 6.73
CA LYS A 18 12.32 10.87 6.60
C LYS A 18 11.69 11.46 5.33
N PHE A 19 11.23 10.63 4.40
CA PHE A 19 10.66 11.11 3.15
C PHE A 19 9.41 11.95 3.43
N TRP A 20 9.32 13.13 2.80
CA TRP A 20 8.27 14.11 3.06
C TRP A 20 8.12 14.50 4.54
N SER A 21 9.21 14.44 5.32
CA SER A 21 9.20 14.75 6.76
C SER A 21 8.15 13.99 7.58
N ARG A 22 7.79 12.77 7.15
CA ARG A 22 6.75 11.94 7.82
C ARG A 22 7.11 11.62 9.27
N ASN A 23 8.40 11.41 9.57
CA ASN A 23 8.90 11.25 10.94
C ASN A 23 8.55 12.40 11.87
N THR A 24 8.31 13.58 11.32
CA THR A 24 7.85 14.76 12.07
C THR A 24 6.34 14.92 11.98
N ALA A 25 5.77 14.77 10.78
CA ALA A 25 4.35 15.01 10.54
C ALA A 25 3.43 14.04 11.30
N TYR A 26 3.71 12.74 11.31
CA TYR A 26 2.82 11.76 11.93
C TYR A 26 2.67 11.93 13.45
N PRO A 27 3.72 12.19 14.25
CA PRO A 27 3.55 12.54 15.65
C PRO A 27 2.68 13.78 15.86
N TYR A 28 2.84 14.84 15.05
CA TYR A 28 1.99 16.04 15.12
C TYR A 28 0.53 15.76 14.75
N LEU A 29 0.28 14.82 13.83
CA LEU A 29 -1.06 14.36 13.49
C LEU A 29 -1.68 13.48 14.58
N GLY A 30 -0.90 13.08 15.57
CA GLY A 30 -1.38 12.35 16.73
C GLY A 30 -1.25 10.84 16.62
N PHE A 31 -0.42 10.31 15.71
CA PHE A 31 -0.08 8.89 15.72
C PHE A 31 0.82 8.55 16.91
N ASN A 32 0.50 7.43 17.59
CA ASN A 32 1.32 6.89 18.68
C ASN A 32 2.61 6.30 18.11
N GLU A 33 2.51 5.64 16.95
CA GLU A 33 3.60 4.92 16.32
C GLU A 33 3.64 5.18 14.81
N PHE A 34 4.84 5.08 14.24
CA PHE A 34 5.08 5.17 12.80
C PHE A 34 6.07 4.09 12.35
N ILE A 35 5.60 3.17 11.54
CA ILE A 35 6.36 2.12 10.87
C ILE A 35 6.70 2.59 9.45
N ALA A 36 7.99 2.60 9.13
CA ALA A 36 8.51 2.98 7.82
C ALA A 36 9.27 1.82 7.18
N ALA A 37 9.80 2.01 5.98
CA ALA A 37 10.52 0.96 5.24
C ALA A 37 11.68 0.36 6.04
N GLU A 38 12.34 1.15 6.88
CA GLU A 38 13.47 0.72 7.72
C GLU A 38 13.08 -0.29 8.82
N ASP A 39 11.79 -0.38 9.15
CA ASP A 39 11.28 -1.30 10.19
C ASP A 39 10.81 -2.65 9.61
N PHE A 40 10.88 -2.83 8.29
CA PHE A 40 10.56 -4.09 7.64
C PHE A 40 11.82 -4.96 7.53
N VAL A 41 11.72 -6.21 7.93
CA VAL A 41 12.82 -7.17 7.85
C VAL A 41 12.66 -8.02 6.58
N ASN A 42 13.55 -7.84 5.60
CA ASN A 42 13.54 -8.58 4.32
C ASN A 42 12.16 -8.62 3.64
N PRO A 43 11.46 -7.50 3.48
CA PRO A 43 10.12 -7.51 2.89
C PRO A 43 10.17 -7.97 1.44
N HIS A 44 9.11 -8.62 0.99
CA HIS A 44 8.91 -8.83 -0.44
C HIS A 44 8.79 -7.47 -1.14
N THR A 45 9.47 -7.31 -2.26
CA THR A 45 9.48 -6.06 -3.03
C THR A 45 8.97 -6.28 -4.45
N ARG A 46 8.28 -5.28 -4.97
CA ARG A 46 7.82 -5.20 -6.36
C ARG A 46 8.16 -3.82 -6.91
N ARG A 47 8.64 -3.77 -8.15
CA ARG A 47 8.99 -2.50 -8.83
C ARG A 47 10.00 -1.62 -8.07
N GLY A 48 10.77 -2.21 -7.14
CA GLY A 48 11.72 -1.48 -6.28
C GLY A 48 11.11 -0.88 -5.01
N PHE A 49 9.84 -1.17 -4.70
CA PHE A 49 9.16 -0.78 -3.48
C PHE A 49 8.78 -2.00 -2.63
N ILE A 50 8.50 -1.79 -1.36
CA ILE A 50 7.82 -2.80 -0.52
C ILE A 50 6.48 -3.10 -1.17
N SER A 51 6.17 -4.39 -1.41
CA SER A 51 4.96 -4.80 -2.09
C SER A 51 3.72 -4.54 -1.25
N ASP A 52 2.57 -4.34 -1.92
CA ASP A 52 1.28 -4.18 -1.25
C ASP A 52 0.92 -5.42 -0.43
N ALA A 53 1.32 -6.62 -0.89
CA ALA A 53 1.18 -7.85 -0.11
C ALA A 53 2.00 -7.81 1.20
N ALA A 54 3.25 -7.32 1.17
CA ALA A 54 4.06 -7.17 2.38
C ALA A 54 3.52 -6.09 3.31
N MET A 55 2.95 -5.01 2.76
CA MET A 55 2.24 -4.00 3.55
C MET A 55 1.00 -4.58 4.24
N THR A 56 0.19 -5.37 3.53
CA THR A 56 -0.96 -6.08 4.09
C THR A 56 -0.57 -7.02 5.21
N GLN A 57 0.47 -7.82 4.99
CA GLN A 57 0.99 -8.72 6.02
C GLN A 57 1.42 -7.94 7.27
N ARG A 58 2.13 -6.83 7.11
CA ARG A 58 2.55 -6.01 8.24
C ARG A 58 1.37 -5.39 9.00
N ILE A 59 0.32 -4.97 8.33
CA ILE A 59 -0.91 -4.47 8.98
C ILE A 59 -1.53 -5.56 9.85
N ILE A 60 -1.58 -6.79 9.35
CA ILE A 60 -2.11 -7.95 10.09
C ILE A 60 -1.24 -8.25 11.31
N GLU A 61 0.09 -8.29 11.14
CA GLU A 61 1.04 -8.53 12.23
C GLU A 61 0.91 -7.49 13.36
N GLU A 62 0.76 -6.22 13.02
CA GLU A 62 0.55 -5.15 14.01
C GLU A 62 -0.81 -5.29 14.72
N TYR A 63 -1.83 -5.71 13.99
CA TYR A 63 -3.13 -6.00 14.58
C TYR A 63 -3.03 -7.17 15.58
N GLU A 64 -2.32 -8.24 15.23
CA GLU A 64 -2.15 -9.43 16.08
C GLU A 64 -1.24 -9.19 17.29
N ALA A 65 -0.23 -8.33 17.14
CA ALA A 65 0.76 -8.06 18.18
C ALA A 65 0.23 -7.17 19.32
N ARG A 66 -0.93 -6.53 19.16
CA ARG A 66 -1.50 -5.65 20.18
C ARG A 66 -1.99 -6.43 21.40
N ASP A 67 -1.92 -5.84 22.56
CA ASP A 67 -2.37 -6.44 23.83
C ASP A 67 -3.89 -6.57 24.01
N GLY A 68 -4.68 -6.13 23.02
CA GLY A 68 -6.12 -6.30 22.94
C GLY A 68 -6.90 -5.48 23.94
N GLY A 69 -6.95 -4.28 24.05
CA GLY A 69 -7.75 -3.48 25.00
C GLY A 69 -8.31 -2.20 24.39
N ALA A 70 -7.50 -1.50 23.62
CA ALA A 70 -7.90 -0.29 22.92
C ALA A 70 -8.26 -0.61 21.45
N PRO A 71 -9.26 0.06 20.87
CA PRO A 71 -9.50 -0.03 19.44
C PRO A 71 -8.29 0.55 18.69
N LEU A 72 -7.97 -0.05 17.54
CA LEU A 72 -6.80 0.33 16.75
C LEU A 72 -7.21 1.10 15.50
N PHE A 73 -6.55 2.22 15.22
CA PHE A 73 -6.62 2.93 13.96
C PHE A 73 -5.29 2.81 13.21
N ILE A 74 -5.32 2.23 12.03
CA ILE A 74 -4.15 2.14 11.15
C ILE A 74 -4.36 3.04 9.92
N HIS A 75 -3.40 3.92 9.66
CA HIS A 75 -3.27 4.67 8.41
C HIS A 75 -2.09 4.12 7.62
N ALA A 76 -2.37 3.35 6.58
CA ALA A 76 -1.36 2.73 5.74
C ALA A 76 -1.26 3.41 4.37
N VAL A 77 -0.03 3.71 3.93
CA VAL A 77 0.25 4.29 2.61
C VAL A 77 1.24 3.38 1.90
N THR A 78 0.79 2.77 0.79
CA THR A 78 1.62 1.90 -0.04
C THR A 78 2.39 2.69 -1.10
N MET A 79 3.40 2.07 -1.69
CA MET A 79 4.25 2.69 -2.72
C MET A 79 4.40 1.84 -3.97
N GLN A 80 3.95 0.60 -3.96
CA GLN A 80 4.20 -0.33 -5.06
C GLN A 80 3.74 0.23 -6.41
N ASN A 81 2.58 0.86 -6.45
CA ASN A 81 2.01 1.40 -7.68
C ASN A 81 2.34 2.87 -7.94
N HIS A 82 3.37 3.41 -7.28
CA HIS A 82 3.85 4.77 -7.52
C HIS A 82 4.57 4.87 -8.88
N THR A 83 4.46 6.03 -9.54
CA THR A 83 5.17 6.34 -10.78
C THR A 83 6.70 6.17 -10.58
N THR A 84 7.53 5.94 -11.58
CA THR A 84 7.30 5.88 -13.04
C THR A 84 6.85 4.50 -13.48
N TYR A 85 6.11 4.41 -14.60
CA TYR A 85 5.60 3.14 -15.12
C TYR A 85 6.41 2.65 -16.31
N ASP A 86 6.81 1.37 -16.28
CA ASP A 86 7.53 0.68 -17.35
C ASP A 86 7.36 -0.84 -17.17
N ALA A 87 6.82 -1.52 -18.20
CA ALA A 87 6.55 -2.96 -18.18
C ALA A 87 7.82 -3.80 -17.90
N SER A 88 9.02 -3.29 -18.16
CA SER A 88 10.28 -3.99 -17.84
C SER A 88 10.53 -4.21 -16.36
N ARG A 89 9.72 -3.63 -15.48
CA ARG A 89 9.77 -3.85 -14.02
C ARG A 89 9.13 -5.15 -13.55
N TYR A 90 8.44 -5.84 -14.46
CA TYR A 90 7.84 -7.16 -14.25
C TYR A 90 8.42 -8.18 -15.23
N ALA A 91 8.39 -9.45 -14.87
CA ALA A 91 8.60 -10.50 -15.86
C ALA A 91 7.44 -10.52 -16.87
N ALA A 92 7.73 -10.89 -18.11
CA ALA A 92 6.75 -10.77 -19.20
C ALA A 92 5.47 -11.62 -18.99
N ASP A 93 5.57 -12.72 -18.26
CA ASP A 93 4.48 -13.62 -17.90
C ASP A 93 3.66 -13.13 -16.70
N GLU A 94 4.17 -12.16 -15.94
CA GLU A 94 3.46 -11.53 -14.82
C GLU A 94 2.57 -10.35 -15.28
N LEU A 95 2.85 -9.77 -16.44
CA LEU A 95 2.14 -8.59 -16.93
C LEU A 95 0.68 -8.89 -17.28
N VAL A 96 -0.20 -8.03 -16.79
CA VAL A 96 -1.60 -7.99 -17.26
C VAL A 96 -1.61 -7.73 -18.77
N LYS A 97 -2.30 -8.59 -19.53
CA LYS A 97 -2.40 -8.47 -20.99
C LYS A 97 -3.45 -7.42 -21.37
N ILE A 98 -3.02 -6.43 -22.12
CA ILE A 98 -3.90 -5.45 -22.74
C ILE A 98 -4.22 -5.96 -24.15
N THR A 99 -5.45 -6.42 -24.36
CA THR A 99 -5.85 -7.11 -25.61
C THR A 99 -6.30 -6.15 -26.71
N GLU A 100 -6.89 -5.00 -26.35
CA GLU A 100 -7.35 -4.00 -27.30
C GLU A 100 -6.74 -2.64 -26.95
N HIS A 101 -5.86 -2.16 -27.82
CA HIS A 101 -5.14 -0.91 -27.61
C HIS A 101 -4.94 -0.10 -28.91
N PRO A 102 -5.99 0.11 -29.73
CA PRO A 102 -5.84 0.80 -30.99
C PRO A 102 -5.33 2.24 -30.77
N GLY A 103 -4.26 2.60 -31.49
CA GLY A 103 -3.70 3.95 -31.46
C GLY A 103 -2.79 4.27 -30.27
N LEU A 104 -2.52 3.34 -29.36
CA LEU A 104 -1.53 3.55 -28.30
C LEU A 104 -0.10 3.37 -28.84
N SER A 105 0.80 4.24 -28.41
CA SER A 105 2.23 4.03 -28.65
C SER A 105 2.76 2.86 -27.83
N THR A 106 3.87 2.25 -28.28
CA THR A 106 4.54 1.19 -27.50
C THR A 106 4.89 1.64 -26.08
N GLN A 107 5.31 2.89 -25.93
CA GLN A 107 5.62 3.46 -24.61
C GLN A 107 4.38 3.55 -23.73
N THR A 108 3.29 4.09 -24.25
CA THR A 108 2.02 4.19 -23.49
C THR A 108 1.48 2.81 -23.13
N LEU A 109 1.59 1.83 -24.04
CA LEU A 109 1.21 0.46 -23.76
C LEU A 109 2.04 -0.15 -22.63
N SER A 110 3.37 0.04 -22.66
CA SER A 110 4.26 -0.41 -21.59
C SER A 110 3.88 0.21 -20.23
N GLN A 111 3.62 1.52 -20.20
CA GLN A 111 3.17 2.20 -18.98
C GLN A 111 1.84 1.66 -18.47
N LEU A 112 0.90 1.41 -19.38
CA LEU A 112 -0.43 0.89 -19.03
C LEU A 112 -0.35 -0.54 -18.49
N GLN A 113 0.51 -1.40 -19.07
CA GLN A 113 0.71 -2.76 -18.59
C GLN A 113 1.33 -2.79 -17.18
N ASP A 114 2.36 -1.98 -16.91
CA ASP A 114 2.94 -1.84 -15.57
C ASP A 114 1.87 -1.37 -14.58
N PHE A 115 1.15 -0.30 -14.89
CA PHE A 115 0.12 0.25 -14.02
C PHE A 115 -1.02 -0.75 -13.75
N ALA A 116 -1.53 -1.41 -14.80
CA ALA A 116 -2.61 -2.39 -14.67
C ALA A 116 -2.17 -3.61 -13.84
N THR A 117 -0.92 -4.05 -14.00
CA THR A 117 -0.36 -5.14 -13.17
C THR A 117 -0.26 -4.73 -11.70
N GLY A 118 0.21 -3.51 -11.43
CA GLY A 118 0.26 -2.98 -10.07
C GLY A 118 -1.13 -2.85 -9.43
N VAL A 119 -2.15 -2.41 -10.19
CA VAL A 119 -3.54 -2.35 -9.70
C VAL A 119 -4.08 -3.75 -9.42
N TYR A 120 -3.81 -4.72 -10.27
CA TYR A 120 -4.21 -6.11 -10.06
C TYR A 120 -3.59 -6.69 -8.77
N GLU A 121 -2.31 -6.43 -8.52
CA GLU A 121 -1.63 -6.87 -7.30
C GLU A 121 -2.16 -6.14 -6.05
N ALA A 122 -2.49 -4.83 -6.18
CA ALA A 122 -3.09 -4.06 -5.09
C ALA A 122 -4.49 -4.57 -4.71
N ASP A 123 -5.30 -4.95 -5.72
CA ASP A 123 -6.62 -5.57 -5.50
C ASP A 123 -6.49 -6.91 -4.76
N ALA A 124 -5.54 -7.75 -5.15
CA ALA A 124 -5.27 -9.01 -4.46
C ALA A 124 -4.82 -8.79 -3.01
N ALA A 125 -3.98 -7.80 -2.75
CA ALA A 125 -3.53 -7.44 -1.41
C ALA A 125 -4.69 -6.91 -0.54
N LEU A 126 -5.55 -6.07 -1.10
CA LEU A 126 -6.77 -5.61 -0.43
C LEU A 126 -7.72 -6.78 -0.16
N GLY A 127 -7.89 -7.69 -1.12
CA GLY A 127 -8.68 -8.92 -0.94
C GLY A 127 -8.20 -9.74 0.25
N ALA A 128 -6.87 -9.96 0.36
CA ALA A 128 -6.29 -10.68 1.48
C ALA A 128 -6.54 -9.99 2.84
N LEU A 129 -6.45 -8.64 2.87
CA LEU A 129 -6.75 -7.86 4.07
C LEU A 129 -8.23 -8.02 4.49
N VAL A 130 -9.14 -7.89 3.52
CA VAL A 130 -10.58 -8.05 3.76
C VAL A 130 -10.90 -9.47 4.24
N ASP A 131 -10.32 -10.49 3.62
CA ASP A 131 -10.56 -11.89 3.98
C ASP A 131 -10.04 -12.22 5.39
N TYR A 132 -8.90 -11.64 5.78
CA TYR A 132 -8.42 -11.76 7.15
C TYR A 132 -9.43 -11.19 8.15
N PHE A 133 -9.84 -9.93 7.99
CA PHE A 133 -10.72 -9.24 8.94
C PHE A 133 -12.17 -9.75 8.93
N ARG A 134 -12.62 -10.45 7.87
CA ARG A 134 -13.91 -11.16 7.90
C ARG A 134 -13.99 -12.29 8.94
N ASN A 135 -12.84 -12.83 9.34
CA ASN A 135 -12.72 -13.91 10.31
C ASN A 135 -12.36 -13.42 11.72
N VAL A 136 -12.34 -12.11 11.93
CA VAL A 136 -12.07 -11.46 13.20
C VAL A 136 -13.39 -11.03 13.84
N ASP A 137 -13.61 -11.36 15.11
CA ASP A 137 -14.85 -11.02 15.83
C ASP A 137 -14.98 -9.51 16.14
N GLU A 138 -13.88 -8.76 16.11
CA GLU A 138 -13.86 -7.32 16.34
C GLU A 138 -14.45 -6.56 15.15
N PRO A 139 -15.42 -5.65 15.36
CA PRO A 139 -15.96 -4.82 14.29
C PRO A 139 -14.88 -4.00 13.61
N THR A 140 -14.68 -4.21 12.31
CA THR A 140 -13.61 -3.58 11.53
C THR A 140 -14.19 -2.77 10.37
N ILE A 141 -13.66 -1.57 10.15
CA ILE A 141 -13.97 -0.73 8.99
C ILE A 141 -12.69 -0.58 8.17
N ILE A 142 -12.73 -0.97 6.90
CA ILE A 142 -11.65 -0.76 5.94
C ILE A 142 -12.09 0.35 4.97
N VAL A 143 -11.27 1.41 4.86
CA VAL A 143 -11.45 2.47 3.88
C VAL A 143 -10.27 2.45 2.93
N PHE A 144 -10.52 2.29 1.65
CA PHE A 144 -9.50 2.22 0.60
C PHE A 144 -9.73 3.31 -0.44
N TRP A 145 -8.65 4.00 -0.85
CA TRP A 145 -8.72 5.04 -1.89
C TRP A 145 -7.35 5.22 -2.58
N GLY A 146 -7.37 5.81 -3.77
CA GLY A 146 -6.17 6.33 -4.41
C GLY A 146 -5.91 7.77 -3.94
N ASP A 147 -4.67 8.10 -3.63
CA ASP A 147 -4.28 9.41 -3.09
C ASP A 147 -4.23 10.51 -4.17
N HIS A 148 -3.99 10.14 -5.43
CA HIS A 148 -3.98 11.04 -6.58
C HIS A 148 -4.12 10.28 -7.92
N PHE A 149 -4.36 11.02 -9.01
CA PHE A 149 -4.37 10.45 -10.36
C PHE A 149 -2.98 10.01 -10.81
N ASN A 150 -2.91 8.93 -11.59
CA ASN A 150 -1.68 8.45 -12.20
C ASN A 150 -1.34 9.25 -13.49
N PRO A 151 -0.05 9.30 -13.88
CA PRO A 151 0.41 9.99 -15.08
C PRO A 151 0.49 9.09 -16.33
N VAL A 152 -0.18 7.93 -16.40
CA VAL A 152 -0.15 7.04 -17.57
C VAL A 152 -0.56 7.80 -18.81
N GLY A 153 0.21 7.68 -19.90
CA GLY A 153 -0.04 8.36 -21.18
C GLY A 153 0.33 9.84 -21.21
N LYS A 154 0.87 10.39 -20.13
CA LYS A 154 1.47 11.72 -20.10
C LYS A 154 2.97 11.57 -20.36
N GLY A 155 3.39 11.67 -21.58
CA GLY A 155 4.78 11.68 -22.03
C GLY A 155 5.04 12.90 -22.87
#